data_fe057734863b86c63f41e4b1464f9aaa
#
_entry.id   fe057734863b86c63f41e4b1464f9aaa
#
_cell.length_a   1.000
_cell.length_b   1.000
_cell.length_c   1.000
_cell.angle_alpha   90.00
_cell.angle_beta   90.00
_cell.angle_gamma   90.00
#
_symmetry.space_group_name_H-M   'P 1'
#
loop_
_entity.id
_entity.type
_entity.pdbx_description
1 polymer ?
#
loop_
_entity_poly.entity_id
_entity_poly.type
_entity_poly.pdbx_seq_one_letter_code
_entity_poly.pdbx_strand_id
1 'polypeptide(L)'
;LYFKPLTNEPNVIILGCTHYPMIEKQISHCFPKAQIIHSGNALSIHLQQKLSLTKHSLASIEFYSSDSVKSLESTAKQWLNKKHHSCFAFYPTQDLSSSPLINN
;
A
#
# COMPACT_ATOMS: atom_id res chain seq x y z
N LEU A 1 9.73 -18.62 -15.88
CA LEU A 1 9.11 -19.02 -14.62
C LEU A 1 10.11 -18.77 -13.50
N TYR A 2 9.87 -17.73 -12.69
CA TYR A 2 10.78 -17.33 -11.61
C TYR A 2 10.69 -18.27 -10.40
N PHE A 3 9.62 -19.03 -10.28
CA PHE A 3 9.47 -20.03 -9.23
C PHE A 3 9.84 -21.40 -9.80
N LYS A 4 11.03 -21.89 -9.50
CA LYS A 4 11.30 -23.33 -9.66
C LYS A 4 10.34 -24.07 -8.74
N PRO A 5 9.80 -25.23 -9.15
CA PRO A 5 8.96 -26.01 -8.26
C PRO A 5 9.72 -26.26 -6.96
N LEU A 6 9.18 -25.73 -5.87
CA LEU A 6 9.67 -26.05 -4.55
C LEU A 6 9.31 -27.51 -4.29
N THR A 7 10.25 -28.27 -3.74
CA THR A 7 10.01 -29.68 -3.36
C THR A 7 8.90 -29.80 -2.30
N ASN A 8 8.70 -28.75 -1.51
CA ASN A 8 7.62 -28.63 -0.55
C ASN A 8 6.87 -27.29 -0.78
N GLU A 9 5.54 -27.36 -0.86
CA GLU A 9 4.73 -26.15 -0.89
C GLU A 9 4.84 -25.40 0.45
N PRO A 10 5.05 -24.07 0.43
CA PRO A 10 5.09 -23.30 1.66
C PRO A 10 3.68 -23.21 2.28
N ASN A 11 3.59 -23.29 3.59
CA ASN A 11 2.35 -23.02 4.31
C ASN A 11 2.07 -21.52 4.45
N VAL A 12 3.13 -20.72 4.50
CA VAL A 12 3.06 -19.25 4.67
C VAL A 12 4.06 -18.59 3.73
N ILE A 13 3.60 -17.51 3.09
CA ILE A 13 4.44 -16.63 2.25
C ILE A 13 4.36 -15.22 2.82
N ILE A 14 5.50 -14.66 3.20
CA ILE A 14 5.59 -13.27 3.66
C ILE A 14 6.07 -12.40 2.51
N LEU A 15 5.23 -11.44 2.11
CA LEU A 15 5.58 -10.45 1.10
C LEU A 15 6.35 -9.30 1.76
N GLY A 16 7.68 -9.40 1.75
CA GLY A 16 8.59 -8.45 2.41
C GLY A 16 8.86 -7.15 1.64
N CYS A 17 8.20 -6.93 0.51
CA CYS A 17 8.34 -5.71 -0.29
C CYS A 17 6.98 -5.03 -0.43
N THR A 18 6.95 -3.70 -0.36
CA THR A 18 5.73 -2.88 -0.48
C THR A 18 5.00 -3.03 -1.82
N HIS A 19 5.69 -3.48 -2.87
CA HIS A 19 5.10 -3.71 -4.20
C HIS A 19 4.52 -5.11 -4.39
N TYR A 20 4.96 -6.09 -3.62
CA TYR A 20 4.51 -7.48 -3.80
C TYR A 20 3.01 -7.71 -3.56
N PRO A 21 2.31 -6.96 -2.72
CA PRO A 21 0.85 -7.06 -2.65
C PRO A 21 0.14 -6.82 -3.98
N MET A 22 0.76 -6.09 -4.91
CA MET A 22 0.21 -5.86 -6.25
C MET A 22 0.14 -7.14 -7.10
N ILE A 23 0.99 -8.11 -6.81
CA ILE A 23 1.04 -9.41 -7.50
C ILE A 23 0.59 -10.57 -6.59
N GLU A 24 -0.07 -10.27 -5.48
CA GLU A 24 -0.54 -11.27 -4.51
C GLU A 24 -1.41 -12.34 -5.17
N LYS A 25 -2.32 -11.95 -6.09
CA LYS A 25 -3.18 -12.88 -6.81
C LYS A 25 -2.39 -13.89 -7.66
N GLN A 26 -1.32 -13.45 -8.29
CA GLN A 26 -0.44 -14.31 -9.09
C GLN A 26 0.34 -15.27 -8.19
N ILE A 27 0.77 -14.79 -7.04
CA ILE A 27 1.46 -15.63 -6.04
C ILE A 27 0.50 -16.67 -5.46
N SER A 28 -0.71 -16.28 -5.07
CA SER A 28 -1.77 -17.18 -4.61
C SER A 28 -2.11 -18.26 -5.65
N HIS A 29 -2.10 -17.90 -6.93
CA HIS A 29 -2.35 -18.86 -7.98
C HIS A 29 -1.24 -19.92 -8.10
N CYS A 30 0.01 -19.52 -7.83
CA CYS A 30 1.15 -20.46 -7.81
C CYS A 30 1.18 -21.33 -6.54
N PHE A 31 0.66 -20.83 -5.42
CA PHE A 31 0.68 -21.48 -4.10
C PHE A 31 -0.70 -21.40 -3.44
N PRO A 32 -1.68 -22.16 -3.93
CA PRO A 32 -3.08 -22.03 -3.52
C PRO A 32 -3.35 -22.41 -2.06
N LYS A 33 -2.45 -23.18 -1.45
CA LYS A 33 -2.57 -23.59 -0.04
C LYS A 33 -1.81 -22.69 0.93
N ALA A 34 -0.97 -21.79 0.41
CA ALA A 34 -0.18 -20.91 1.24
C ALA A 34 -0.99 -19.72 1.77
N GLN A 35 -0.85 -19.42 3.05
CA GLN A 35 -1.31 -18.18 3.61
C GLN A 35 -0.36 -17.05 3.20
N ILE A 36 -0.88 -16.00 2.56
CA ILE A 36 -0.09 -14.83 2.19
C ILE A 36 -0.23 -13.76 3.27
N ILE A 37 0.89 -13.24 3.72
CA ILE A 37 0.98 -12.17 4.72
C ILE A 37 1.79 -11.02 4.13
N HIS A 38 1.28 -9.80 4.24
CA HIS A 38 2.02 -8.58 3.89
C HIS A 38 1.83 -7.48 4.94
N SER A 39 2.82 -6.60 5.04
CA SER A 39 2.89 -5.56 6.07
C SER A 39 1.68 -4.62 6.06
N GLY A 40 1.16 -4.26 4.89
CA GLY A 40 0.01 -3.37 4.76
C GLY A 40 -1.25 -3.92 5.43
N ASN A 41 -1.55 -5.20 5.23
CA ASN A 41 -2.71 -5.84 5.87
C ASN A 41 -2.50 -5.97 7.38
N ALA A 42 -1.32 -6.43 7.80
CA ALA A 42 -0.99 -6.57 9.22
C ALA A 42 -1.09 -5.21 9.96
N LEU A 43 -0.56 -4.14 9.35
CA LEU A 43 -0.64 -2.79 9.89
C LEU A 43 -2.09 -2.29 9.95
N SER A 44 -2.86 -2.51 8.90
CA SER A 44 -4.28 -2.12 8.84
C SER A 44 -5.10 -2.75 9.98
N ILE A 45 -4.93 -4.05 10.20
CA ILE A 45 -5.59 -4.77 11.31
C ILE A 45 -5.14 -4.19 12.65
N HIS A 46 -3.85 -3.98 12.84
CA HIS A 46 -3.31 -3.41 14.07
C HIS A 46 -3.86 -2.01 14.35
N LEU A 47 -3.92 -1.14 13.34
CA LEU A 47 -4.49 0.20 13.48
C LEU A 47 -5.99 0.17 13.78
N GLN A 48 -6.75 -0.73 13.17
CA GLN A 48 -8.18 -0.90 13.49
C GLN A 48 -8.41 -1.30 14.95
N GLN A 49 -7.52 -2.09 15.53
CA GLN A 49 -7.61 -2.50 16.94
C GLN A 49 -7.18 -1.39 17.90
N LYS A 50 -6.19 -0.58 17.52
CA LYS A 50 -5.63 0.48 18.38
C LYS A 50 -6.41 1.79 18.30
N LEU A 51 -6.93 2.11 17.13
CA LEU A 51 -7.66 3.33 16.86
C LEU A 51 -9.13 2.96 16.70
N SER A 52 -10.01 3.65 17.42
CA SER A 52 -11.46 3.52 17.24
C SER A 52 -11.87 4.12 15.88
N LEU A 53 -11.48 3.45 14.80
CA LEU A 53 -11.72 3.91 13.44
C LEU A 53 -13.20 3.71 13.09
N THR A 54 -13.88 4.80 12.77
CA THR A 54 -15.24 4.78 12.23
C THR A 54 -15.20 4.74 10.71
N LYS A 55 -16.12 3.97 10.10
CA LYS A 55 -16.30 4.03 8.65
C LYS A 55 -16.91 5.36 8.26
N HIS A 56 -16.15 6.19 7.56
CA HIS A 56 -16.68 7.39 6.92
C HIS A 56 -16.95 7.11 5.44
N SER A 57 -18.15 7.45 4.99
CA SER A 57 -18.57 7.29 3.58
C SER A 57 -17.88 8.26 2.63
N LEU A 58 -17.29 9.34 3.15
CA LEU A 58 -16.68 10.43 2.41
C LEU A 58 -15.16 10.55 2.69
N ALA A 59 -14.47 9.43 2.80
CA ALA A 59 -13.01 9.48 2.93
C ALA A 59 -12.38 10.02 1.65
N SER A 60 -11.66 11.13 1.74
CA SER A 60 -10.78 11.65 0.69
C SER A 60 -9.38 11.10 0.86
N ILE A 61 -8.68 10.91 -0.26
CA ILE A 61 -7.28 10.51 -0.26
C ILE A 61 -6.50 11.58 -1.01
N GLU A 62 -5.47 12.10 -0.39
CA GLU A 62 -4.56 13.05 -0.99
C GLU A 62 -3.18 12.41 -1.18
N PHE A 63 -2.63 12.55 -2.38
CA PHE A 63 -1.30 12.07 -2.72
C PHE A 63 -0.40 13.25 -3.02
N TYR A 64 0.82 13.16 -2.53
CA TYR A 64 1.85 14.18 -2.76
C TYR A 64 3.06 13.56 -3.44
N SER A 65 3.59 14.22 -4.45
CA SER A 65 4.77 13.79 -5.20
C SER A 65 5.76 14.93 -5.37
N SER A 66 7.03 14.63 -5.15
CA SER A 66 8.14 15.53 -5.48
C SER A 66 8.54 15.48 -6.96
N ASP A 67 7.93 14.59 -7.72
CA ASP A 67 8.17 14.40 -9.14
C ASP A 67 6.86 14.61 -9.94
N SER A 68 6.59 13.84 -10.95
CA SER A 68 5.46 13.99 -11.87
C SER A 68 4.12 13.68 -11.19
N VAL A 69 3.32 14.73 -10.95
CA VAL A 69 1.94 14.59 -10.45
C VAL A 69 1.07 13.78 -11.42
N LYS A 70 1.27 13.94 -12.74
CA LYS A 70 0.53 13.18 -13.76
C LYS A 70 0.79 11.67 -13.68
N SER A 71 2.05 11.28 -13.44
CA SER A 71 2.42 9.88 -13.27
C SER A 71 1.76 9.29 -12.01
N LEU A 72 1.82 10.02 -10.90
CA LEU A 72 1.18 9.64 -9.65
C LEU A 72 -0.33 9.48 -9.81
N GLU A 73 -0.99 10.43 -10.46
CA GLU A 73 -2.44 10.41 -10.72
C GLU A 73 -2.85 9.20 -11.58
N SER A 74 -2.09 8.93 -12.65
CA SER A 74 -2.31 7.77 -13.52
C SER A 74 -2.21 6.46 -12.74
N THR A 75 -1.17 6.34 -11.92
CA THR A 75 -0.94 5.16 -11.07
C THR A 75 -2.05 5.01 -10.02
N ALA A 76 -2.42 6.09 -9.34
CA ALA A 76 -3.48 6.08 -8.35
C ALA A 76 -4.83 5.66 -8.95
N LYS A 77 -5.18 6.16 -10.14
CA LYS A 77 -6.39 5.75 -10.88
C LYS A 77 -6.38 4.26 -11.21
N GLN A 78 -5.24 3.74 -11.65
CA GLN A 78 -5.10 2.35 -12.03
C GLN A 78 -5.24 1.39 -10.84
N TRP A 79 -4.66 1.73 -9.69
CA TRP A 79 -4.53 0.81 -8.57
C TRP A 79 -5.64 0.92 -7.52
N LEU A 80 -6.17 2.11 -7.30
CA LEU A 80 -7.14 2.32 -6.22
C LEU A 80 -8.58 2.19 -6.65
N ASN A 81 -8.86 2.23 -7.95
CA ASN A 81 -10.22 2.17 -8.50
C ASN A 81 -11.22 3.10 -7.77
N LYS A 82 -10.74 4.17 -7.12
CA LYS A 82 -11.53 5.13 -6.35
C LYS A 82 -11.66 6.44 -7.10
N LYS A 83 -12.89 6.95 -7.13
CA LYS A 83 -13.22 8.20 -7.82
C LYS A 83 -12.80 9.47 -7.08
N HIS A 84 -12.45 9.37 -5.80
CA HIS A 84 -12.17 10.53 -4.95
C HIS A 84 -10.74 10.49 -4.41
N HIS A 85 -9.82 10.97 -5.24
CA HIS A 85 -8.45 11.25 -4.82
C HIS A 85 -7.97 12.52 -5.52
N SER A 86 -7.08 13.23 -4.86
CA SER A 86 -6.41 14.41 -5.38
C SER A 86 -4.90 14.18 -5.35
N CYS A 87 -4.19 14.68 -6.35
CA CYS A 87 -2.75 14.58 -6.44
C CYS A 87 -2.12 15.96 -6.47
N PHE A 88 -1.10 16.18 -5.66
CA PHE A 88 -0.43 17.46 -5.47
C PHE A 88 1.06 17.34 -5.67
N ALA A 89 1.68 18.43 -6.14
CA ALA A 89 3.12 18.55 -6.10
C ALA A 89 3.57 18.85 -4.67
N PHE A 90 4.60 18.15 -4.22
CA PHE A 90 5.26 18.40 -2.94
C PHE A 90 6.72 18.72 -3.20
N TYR A 91 7.14 19.91 -2.83
CA TYR A 91 8.53 20.32 -2.89
C TYR A 91 9.06 20.38 -1.45
N PRO A 92 9.94 19.44 -1.04
CA PRO A 92 10.52 19.51 0.29
C PRO A 92 11.31 20.82 0.41
N THR A 93 10.82 21.70 1.27
CA THR A 93 11.59 22.88 1.71
C THR A 93 12.72 22.38 2.61
N GLN A 94 13.88 23.04 2.57
CA GLN A 94 15.03 22.67 3.42
C GLN A 94 14.73 22.80 4.93
N ASP A 95 13.61 23.40 5.29
CA ASP A 95 13.19 23.61 6.68
C ASP A 95 12.09 22.61 7.07
N LEU A 96 12.52 21.43 7.52
CA LEU A 96 11.63 20.41 8.06
C LEU A 96 11.01 20.79 9.43
N SER A 97 11.43 21.91 10.02
CA SER A 97 10.96 22.35 11.35
C SER A 97 9.51 22.86 11.35
N SER A 98 8.95 23.15 10.17
CA SER A 98 7.58 23.67 10.01
C SER A 98 6.58 22.65 9.42
N SER A 99 6.97 21.39 9.28
CA SER A 99 6.08 20.37 8.77
C SER A 99 4.98 20.03 9.79
N PRO A 100 3.69 20.18 9.47
CA PRO A 100 2.60 19.84 10.38
C PRO A 100 2.49 18.32 10.70
N LEU A 101 3.34 17.49 10.09
CA LEU A 101 3.35 16.04 10.30
C LEU A 101 4.30 15.59 11.42
N ILE A 102 5.05 16.49 12.07
CA ILE A 102 6.04 16.13 13.11
C ILE A 102 5.62 16.58 14.51
N ASN A 103 4.50 17.29 14.65
CA ASN A 103 3.97 17.67 15.95
C ASN A 103 2.81 16.75 16.36
N ASN A 104 3.20 15.56 16.87
CA ASN A 104 2.47 14.84 17.94
C ASN A 104 3.33 13.71 18.47
#